data_203cb6b8ab132dfa2f2d5be9e014ed1f
#
_entry.id   203cb6b8ab132dfa2f2d5be9e014ed1f
#
_cell.length_a   1.000
_cell.length_b   1.000
_cell.length_c   1.000
_cell.angle_alpha   90.00
_cell.angle_beta   90.00
_cell.angle_gamma   90.00
#
_symmetry.space_group_name_H-M   'P 1'
#
loop_
_entity.id
_entity.type
_entity.pdbx_description
1 polymer ?
#
loop_
_entity_poly.entity_id
_entity_poly.type
_entity_poly.pdbx_seq_one_letter_code
_entity_poly.pdbx_strand_id
1 'polypeptide(L)'
;IDDVGLLHALNQSSGSISLHIPWDIPKDYNSIQQHAASLGLRFDAVNSNTFQDQPDQQLSYKFGSLHNVDKNIRKQAIAHNIEVINHGIALGSKALTVWLSDGSSFPGQLNFRKAFQHTLEGLQEVYTALPVDWKIFIEYKAFEPNFYSMTVADWGQSLLYANKLGPKAFTLVDLGHHLPNANIEQIVALLLMEGKLAGFHFNDSKYGDDDLTVGSIKPYQLFLIFNELVEGMDARGLDHAKDLGWMIDASHNVKDPLEDLLQSVEAIMIAYTQALLIDRQKLNTAQFSNDVVAAQEILQHAFRTDLRPIVAEARIRAGGALDPIGYFRENKLRQTLITVRGSKNIATGL
;
A
#
# COMPACT_ATOMS: atom_id res chain seq x y z
N ILE A 1 9.59 14.18 4.01
CA ILE A 1 9.66 13.84 5.44
C ILE A 1 8.93 14.89 6.28
N ASP A 2 9.23 16.18 6.14
CA ASP A 2 8.57 17.26 6.90
C ASP A 2 7.05 17.28 6.69
N ASP A 3 6.58 17.00 5.48
CA ASP A 3 5.16 16.94 5.18
C ASP A 3 4.48 15.79 5.91
N VAL A 4 5.08 14.60 5.91
CA VAL A 4 4.56 13.45 6.67
C VAL A 4 4.67 13.72 8.18
N GLY A 5 5.73 14.38 8.64
CA GLY A 5 5.85 14.84 10.04
C GLY A 5 4.71 15.78 10.45
N LEU A 6 4.34 16.72 9.58
CA LEU A 6 3.19 17.58 9.82
C LEU A 6 1.87 16.80 9.87
N LEU A 7 1.66 15.87 8.93
CA LEU A 7 0.49 14.99 8.94
C LEU A 7 0.42 14.17 10.22
N HIS A 8 1.56 13.57 10.63
CA HIS A 8 1.64 12.78 11.87
C HIS A 8 1.36 13.63 13.11
N ALA A 9 1.90 14.84 13.19
CA ALA A 9 1.60 15.75 14.28
C ALA A 9 0.11 16.08 14.40
N LEU A 10 -0.61 16.17 13.28
CA LEU A 10 -2.05 16.47 13.25
C LEU A 10 -2.93 15.25 13.53
N ASN A 11 -2.59 14.07 12.98
CA ASN A 11 -3.47 12.90 13.02
C ASN A 11 -3.01 11.77 13.95
N GLN A 12 -1.73 11.75 14.36
CA GLN A 12 -1.10 10.73 15.20
C GLN A 12 -1.15 9.30 14.65
N SER A 13 -1.47 9.14 13.35
CA SER A 13 -1.63 7.84 12.69
C SER A 13 -0.76 7.67 11.45
N SER A 14 0.11 8.64 11.13
CA SER A 14 0.99 8.64 9.95
C SER A 14 2.46 8.54 10.35
N GLY A 15 2.80 7.63 11.24
CA GLY A 15 4.13 7.51 11.87
C GLY A 15 5.18 6.80 11.01
N SER A 16 4.94 6.55 9.72
CA SER A 16 5.91 5.90 8.84
C SER A 16 5.91 6.46 7.42
N ILE A 17 7.01 6.26 6.71
CA ILE A 17 7.25 6.73 5.35
C ILE A 17 7.77 5.57 4.51
N SER A 18 7.18 5.34 3.35
CA SER A 18 7.71 4.48 2.30
C SER A 18 8.44 5.32 1.27
N LEU A 19 9.68 4.95 0.94
CA LEU A 19 10.49 5.66 -0.05
C LEU A 19 10.52 4.88 -1.36
N HIS A 20 10.62 5.63 -2.47
CA HIS A 20 10.74 5.09 -3.82
C HIS A 20 12.15 5.29 -4.36
N ILE A 21 12.86 4.21 -4.63
CA ILE A 21 14.23 4.25 -5.14
C ILE A 21 14.21 4.06 -6.66
N PRO A 22 14.87 4.96 -7.45
CA PRO A 22 15.99 5.82 -7.05
C PRO A 22 15.63 7.27 -6.68
N TRP A 23 14.38 7.69 -6.74
CA TRP A 23 14.02 9.11 -6.60
C TRP A 23 14.30 9.68 -5.21
N ASP A 24 14.14 8.85 -4.18
CA ASP A 24 14.23 9.24 -2.77
C ASP A 24 15.57 8.84 -2.12
N ILE A 25 16.63 8.63 -2.91
CA ILE A 25 17.95 8.31 -2.35
C ILE A 25 18.46 9.48 -1.52
N PRO A 26 18.68 9.32 -0.21
CA PRO A 26 19.16 10.41 0.63
C PRO A 26 20.64 10.64 0.43
N LYS A 27 21.08 11.90 0.59
CA LYS A 27 22.50 12.24 0.58
C LYS A 27 23.24 11.70 1.81
N ASP A 28 22.56 11.60 2.94
CA ASP A 28 23.10 11.10 4.21
C ASP A 28 21.99 10.34 4.97
N TYR A 29 22.19 9.04 5.11
CA TYR A 29 21.23 8.15 5.77
C TYR A 29 21.07 8.43 7.25
N ASN A 30 22.15 8.72 7.95
CA ASN A 30 22.11 9.00 9.39
C ASN A 30 21.34 10.29 9.67
N SER A 31 21.63 11.34 8.90
CA SER A 31 20.95 12.63 9.03
C SER A 31 19.44 12.49 8.78
N ILE A 32 19.03 11.77 7.74
CA ILE A 32 17.61 11.62 7.39
C ILE A 32 16.87 10.73 8.40
N GLN A 33 17.51 9.70 8.94
CA GLN A 33 16.93 8.88 10.00
C GLN A 33 16.72 9.68 11.30
N GLN A 34 17.72 10.46 11.70
CA GLN A 34 17.60 11.33 12.88
C GLN A 34 16.52 12.39 12.70
N HIS A 35 16.42 12.96 11.49
CA HIS A 35 15.38 13.93 11.18
C HIS A 35 13.99 13.30 11.24
N ALA A 36 13.79 12.14 10.58
CA ALA A 36 12.53 11.40 10.65
C ALA A 36 12.15 11.05 12.10
N ALA A 37 13.10 10.52 12.88
CA ALA A 37 12.89 10.18 14.27
C ALA A 37 12.50 11.40 15.13
N SER A 38 13.09 12.58 14.87
CA SER A 38 12.73 13.83 15.56
C SER A 38 11.29 14.28 15.33
N LEU A 39 10.67 13.81 14.22
CA LEU A 39 9.28 14.05 13.85
C LEU A 39 8.35 12.87 14.26
N GLY A 40 8.86 11.88 15.01
CA GLY A 40 8.12 10.69 15.40
C GLY A 40 7.92 9.68 14.25
N LEU A 41 8.72 9.76 13.19
CA LEU A 41 8.58 8.93 11.99
C LEU A 41 9.64 7.84 11.93
N ARG A 42 9.29 6.74 11.24
CA ARG A 42 10.18 5.66 10.85
C ARG A 42 10.05 5.36 9.36
N PHE A 43 10.99 4.63 8.79
CA PHE A 43 10.87 4.13 7.42
C PHE A 43 10.18 2.76 7.42
N ASP A 44 9.18 2.62 6.52
CA ASP A 44 8.46 1.39 6.25
C ASP A 44 9.08 0.67 5.03
N ALA A 45 8.31 -0.05 4.23
CA ALA A 45 8.80 -0.69 3.03
C ALA A 45 9.47 0.31 2.07
N VAL A 46 10.53 -0.13 1.41
CA VAL A 46 11.12 0.59 0.29
C VAL A 46 10.60 0.01 -1.02
N ASN A 47 10.32 0.88 -2.00
CA ASN A 47 9.75 0.50 -3.27
C ASN A 47 10.83 0.51 -4.36
N SER A 48 10.90 -0.56 -5.16
CA SER A 48 11.80 -0.63 -6.32
C SER A 48 11.13 -0.04 -7.57
N ASN A 49 11.96 0.48 -8.47
CA ASN A 49 11.51 0.98 -9.76
C ASN A 49 12.13 0.19 -10.91
N THR A 50 11.43 -0.86 -11.34
CA THR A 50 11.72 -1.59 -12.58
C THR A 50 10.57 -1.48 -13.59
N PHE A 51 9.62 -0.58 -13.34
CA PHE A 51 8.43 -0.38 -14.18
C PHE A 51 8.61 0.72 -15.24
N GLN A 52 9.68 1.49 -15.17
CA GLN A 52 10.04 2.48 -16.19
C GLN A 52 11.56 2.65 -16.30
N ASP A 53 12.02 3.14 -17.44
CA ASP A 53 13.44 3.44 -17.65
C ASP A 53 13.88 4.67 -16.83
N GLN A 54 15.09 4.62 -16.30
CA GLN A 54 15.74 5.73 -15.61
C GLN A 54 16.70 6.46 -16.56
N PRO A 55 17.00 7.76 -16.34
CA PRO A 55 17.84 8.55 -17.25
C PRO A 55 19.22 7.94 -17.56
N ASP A 56 19.84 7.30 -16.56
CA ASP A 56 21.19 6.72 -16.72
C ASP A 56 21.16 5.19 -16.89
N GLN A 57 19.99 4.60 -17.14
CA GLN A 57 19.82 3.17 -17.31
C GLN A 57 20.40 2.69 -18.63
N GLN A 58 21.18 1.61 -18.61
CA GLN A 58 21.85 1.10 -19.80
C GLN A 58 20.91 0.31 -20.74
N LEU A 59 19.99 -0.46 -20.18
CA LEU A 59 19.10 -1.34 -20.91
C LEU A 59 17.66 -0.99 -20.59
N SER A 60 16.83 -0.84 -21.64
CA SER A 60 15.43 -0.45 -21.51
C SER A 60 14.52 -1.59 -21.01
N TYR A 61 13.59 -1.26 -20.13
CA TYR A 61 12.51 -2.14 -19.68
C TYR A 61 11.27 -2.11 -20.60
N LYS A 62 11.38 -1.52 -21.79
CA LYS A 62 10.28 -1.41 -22.77
C LYS A 62 9.51 -2.72 -23.01
N PHE A 63 10.20 -3.87 -22.95
CA PHE A 63 9.61 -5.18 -23.12
C PHE A 63 9.60 -6.00 -21.82
N GLY A 64 9.51 -5.32 -20.69
CA GLY A 64 9.51 -5.88 -19.36
C GLY A 64 10.88 -5.91 -18.69
N SER A 65 10.86 -6.10 -17.41
CA SER A 65 12.02 -6.14 -16.52
C SER A 65 12.38 -7.60 -16.15
N LEU A 66 11.78 -8.14 -15.09
CA LEU A 66 12.06 -9.49 -14.58
C LEU A 66 11.57 -10.59 -15.54
N HIS A 67 10.52 -10.36 -16.31
CA HIS A 67 10.03 -11.35 -17.28
C HIS A 67 10.76 -11.31 -18.64
N ASN A 68 11.61 -10.32 -18.88
CA ASN A 68 12.23 -10.07 -20.17
C ASN A 68 12.93 -11.30 -20.74
N VAL A 69 12.90 -11.46 -22.06
CA VAL A 69 13.60 -12.56 -22.74
C VAL A 69 15.11 -12.39 -22.69
N ASP A 70 15.61 -11.13 -22.68
CA ASP A 70 17.02 -10.83 -22.54
C ASP A 70 17.47 -10.99 -21.07
N LYS A 71 18.41 -11.91 -20.89
CA LYS A 71 19.00 -12.18 -19.57
C LYS A 71 19.72 -10.96 -18.97
N ASN A 72 20.28 -10.09 -19.78
CA ASN A 72 21.02 -8.92 -19.27
C ASN A 72 20.03 -7.89 -18.69
N ILE A 73 18.87 -7.70 -19.32
CA ILE A 73 17.80 -6.84 -18.80
C ILE A 73 17.29 -7.40 -17.47
N ARG A 74 17.04 -8.72 -17.37
CA ARG A 74 16.65 -9.34 -16.10
C ARG A 74 17.71 -9.14 -15.00
N LYS A 75 18.99 -9.30 -15.33
CA LYS A 75 20.11 -9.06 -14.38
C LYS A 75 20.15 -7.60 -13.89
N GLN A 76 19.92 -6.64 -14.79
CA GLN A 76 19.84 -5.23 -14.41
C GLN A 76 18.69 -4.98 -13.44
N ALA A 77 17.50 -5.55 -13.69
CA ALA A 77 16.34 -5.43 -12.82
C ALA A 77 16.58 -6.10 -11.45
N ILE A 78 17.20 -7.27 -11.41
CA ILE A 78 17.58 -7.96 -10.17
C ILE A 78 18.58 -7.10 -9.37
N ALA A 79 19.62 -6.58 -10.04
CA ALA A 79 20.63 -5.74 -9.41
C ALA A 79 20.02 -4.49 -8.78
N HIS A 80 19.08 -3.84 -9.48
CA HIS A 80 18.34 -2.68 -8.94
C HIS A 80 17.54 -3.07 -7.68
N ASN A 81 16.78 -4.17 -7.68
CA ASN A 81 16.05 -4.61 -6.49
C ASN A 81 17.00 -4.88 -5.30
N ILE A 82 18.18 -5.46 -5.54
CA ILE A 82 19.18 -5.68 -4.50
C ILE A 82 19.77 -4.36 -3.99
N GLU A 83 19.99 -3.39 -4.88
CA GLU A 83 20.39 -2.04 -4.52
C GLU A 83 19.34 -1.38 -3.61
N VAL A 84 18.05 -1.50 -3.95
CA VAL A 84 16.94 -0.97 -3.13
C VAL A 84 16.92 -1.60 -1.73
N ILE A 85 17.17 -2.91 -1.62
CA ILE A 85 17.33 -3.58 -0.32
C ILE A 85 18.45 -2.91 0.50
N ASN A 86 19.61 -2.64 -0.12
CA ASN A 86 20.74 -2.00 0.58
C ASN A 86 20.39 -0.57 1.05
N HIS A 87 19.68 0.21 0.25
CA HIS A 87 19.16 1.51 0.66
C HIS A 87 18.18 1.38 1.84
N GLY A 88 17.27 0.42 1.77
CA GLY A 88 16.34 0.14 2.86
C GLY A 88 17.03 -0.29 4.16
N ILE A 89 18.05 -1.12 4.09
CA ILE A 89 18.87 -1.50 5.26
C ILE A 89 19.48 -0.24 5.90
N ALA A 90 20.08 0.64 5.07
CA ALA A 90 20.67 1.88 5.53
C ALA A 90 19.65 2.86 6.14
N LEU A 91 18.37 2.74 5.78
CA LEU A 91 17.25 3.54 6.32
C LEU A 91 16.60 2.91 7.56
N GLY A 92 16.91 1.65 7.87
CA GLY A 92 16.24 0.91 8.94
C GLY A 92 14.90 0.29 8.54
N SER A 93 14.58 0.26 7.24
CA SER A 93 13.43 -0.47 6.68
C SER A 93 13.64 -1.99 6.83
N LYS A 94 12.53 -2.74 6.74
CA LYS A 94 12.56 -4.21 6.81
C LYS A 94 11.70 -4.87 5.73
N ALA A 95 11.29 -4.14 4.72
CA ALA A 95 10.51 -4.70 3.63
C ALA A 95 10.87 -4.04 2.29
N LEU A 96 10.79 -4.84 1.23
CA LEU A 96 10.87 -4.41 -0.16
C LEU A 96 9.51 -4.62 -0.81
N THR A 97 8.94 -3.57 -1.40
CA THR A 97 7.79 -3.68 -2.31
C THR A 97 8.28 -3.80 -3.74
N VAL A 98 7.76 -4.78 -4.47
CA VAL A 98 8.02 -4.99 -5.89
C VAL A 98 6.69 -4.95 -6.63
N TRP A 99 6.47 -3.88 -7.37
CA TRP A 99 5.48 -3.77 -8.41
C TRP A 99 6.15 -3.85 -9.78
N LEU A 100 5.56 -4.62 -10.70
CA LEU A 100 6.08 -4.81 -12.05
C LEU A 100 5.05 -4.32 -13.07
N SER A 101 5.45 -3.42 -13.96
CA SER A 101 4.66 -3.11 -15.15
C SER A 101 4.90 -4.11 -16.29
N ASP A 102 5.50 -5.24 -15.97
CA ASP A 102 5.78 -6.32 -16.91
C ASP A 102 4.50 -6.91 -17.47
N GLY A 103 4.35 -6.91 -18.79
CA GLY A 103 3.15 -7.42 -19.45
C GLY A 103 3.34 -7.59 -20.94
N SER A 104 2.26 -7.91 -21.64
CA SER A 104 2.24 -8.04 -23.09
C SER A 104 0.98 -7.43 -23.72
N SER A 105 1.12 -6.85 -24.91
CA SER A 105 0.00 -6.26 -25.64
C SER A 105 -0.88 -7.31 -26.35
N PHE A 106 -0.37 -8.52 -26.56
CA PHE A 106 -1.11 -9.64 -27.15
C PHE A 106 -0.38 -10.97 -26.92
N PRO A 107 -1.08 -12.12 -26.98
CA PRO A 107 -0.50 -13.45 -26.64
C PRO A 107 0.68 -13.90 -27.50
N GLY A 108 0.81 -13.37 -28.73
CA GLY A 108 1.92 -13.69 -29.63
C GLY A 108 3.23 -12.98 -29.28
N GLN A 109 3.17 -11.91 -28.50
CA GLN A 109 4.36 -11.14 -28.11
C GLN A 109 5.21 -11.89 -27.09
N LEU A 110 4.60 -12.64 -26.18
CA LEU A 110 5.26 -13.25 -25.05
C LEU A 110 4.77 -14.66 -24.78
N ASN A 111 5.68 -15.55 -24.42
CA ASN A 111 5.34 -16.85 -23.86
C ASN A 111 5.07 -16.74 -22.37
N PHE A 112 3.81 -16.83 -21.96
CA PHE A 112 3.37 -16.61 -20.57
C PHE A 112 4.03 -17.56 -19.56
N ARG A 113 4.30 -18.82 -19.93
CA ARG A 113 4.99 -19.76 -19.04
C ARG A 113 6.45 -19.35 -18.82
N LYS A 114 7.14 -18.90 -19.86
CA LYS A 114 8.51 -18.38 -19.74
C LYS A 114 8.55 -17.07 -18.97
N ALA A 115 7.59 -16.17 -19.19
CA ALA A 115 7.48 -14.94 -18.40
C ALA A 115 7.33 -15.23 -16.92
N PHE A 116 6.41 -16.13 -16.56
CA PHE A 116 6.24 -16.56 -15.18
C PHE A 116 7.54 -17.15 -14.59
N GLN A 117 8.20 -18.04 -15.34
CA GLN A 117 9.44 -18.66 -14.90
C GLN A 117 10.56 -17.63 -14.70
N HIS A 118 10.79 -16.74 -15.67
CA HIS A 118 11.82 -15.70 -15.57
C HIS A 118 11.56 -14.78 -14.38
N THR A 119 10.30 -14.33 -14.18
CA THR A 119 9.93 -13.52 -13.04
C THR A 119 10.19 -14.24 -11.72
N LEU A 120 9.81 -15.52 -11.61
CA LEU A 120 10.08 -16.34 -10.43
C LEU A 120 11.58 -16.48 -10.14
N GLU A 121 12.37 -16.78 -11.16
CA GLU A 121 13.84 -16.88 -11.06
C GLU A 121 14.45 -15.55 -10.58
N GLY A 122 14.03 -14.43 -11.16
CA GLY A 122 14.48 -13.09 -10.75
C GLY A 122 14.08 -12.75 -9.31
N LEU A 123 12.83 -12.98 -8.95
CA LEU A 123 12.36 -12.77 -7.58
C LEU A 123 13.07 -13.69 -6.57
N GLN A 124 13.47 -14.92 -6.98
CA GLN A 124 14.23 -15.84 -6.14
C GLN A 124 15.64 -15.31 -5.84
N GLU A 125 16.30 -14.68 -6.82
CA GLU A 125 17.61 -14.04 -6.60
C GLU A 125 17.47 -12.85 -5.64
N VAL A 126 16.44 -11.99 -5.82
CA VAL A 126 16.13 -10.89 -4.91
C VAL A 126 15.79 -11.40 -3.51
N TYR A 127 14.95 -12.42 -3.39
CA TYR A 127 14.56 -13.04 -2.12
C TYR A 127 15.76 -13.58 -1.34
N THR A 128 16.72 -14.15 -2.05
CA THR A 128 17.96 -14.68 -1.46
C THR A 128 18.85 -13.56 -0.88
N ALA A 129 18.78 -12.37 -1.45
CA ALA A 129 19.50 -11.19 -0.98
C ALA A 129 18.84 -10.51 0.26
N LEU A 130 17.59 -10.85 0.58
CA LEU A 130 16.90 -10.27 1.73
C LEU A 130 17.54 -10.71 3.06
N PRO A 131 17.79 -9.80 4.01
CA PRO A 131 18.11 -10.15 5.39
C PRO A 131 17.07 -11.10 6.00
N VAL A 132 17.47 -11.79 7.07
CA VAL A 132 16.63 -12.83 7.69
C VAL A 132 15.30 -12.32 8.21
N ASP A 133 15.27 -11.09 8.71
CA ASP A 133 14.11 -10.39 9.30
C ASP A 133 13.39 -9.47 8.32
N TRP A 134 13.72 -9.57 7.01
CA TRP A 134 13.09 -8.78 5.96
C TRP A 134 11.95 -9.53 5.29
N LYS A 135 11.06 -8.76 4.69
CA LYS A 135 9.95 -9.24 3.85
C LYS A 135 10.07 -8.71 2.43
N ILE A 136 9.54 -9.46 1.47
CA ILE A 136 9.25 -8.96 0.13
C ILE A 136 7.74 -8.97 -0.10
N PHE A 137 7.22 -7.85 -0.54
CA PHE A 137 5.83 -7.63 -0.88
C PHE A 137 5.69 -7.67 -2.39
N ILE A 138 4.90 -8.60 -2.89
CA ILE A 138 4.62 -8.75 -4.32
C ILE A 138 3.28 -8.10 -4.59
N GLU A 139 3.33 -6.96 -5.25
CA GLU A 139 2.17 -6.20 -5.64
C GLU A 139 1.68 -6.66 -7.00
N TYR A 140 0.37 -6.81 -7.14
CA TYR A 140 -0.29 -7.19 -8.37
C TYR A 140 -1.14 -6.07 -8.92
N LYS A 141 -1.40 -6.10 -10.24
CA LYS A 141 -2.29 -5.16 -10.91
C LYS A 141 -3.00 -5.87 -12.06
N ALA A 142 -4.31 -5.70 -12.17
CA ALA A 142 -5.10 -6.41 -13.16
C ALA A 142 -4.75 -6.04 -14.59
N PHE A 143 -4.45 -4.77 -14.85
CA PHE A 143 -4.04 -4.26 -16.14
C PHE A 143 -3.27 -2.95 -15.99
N GLU A 144 -2.45 -2.66 -17.00
CA GLU A 144 -1.84 -1.37 -17.23
C GLU A 144 -2.34 -0.84 -18.57
N PRO A 145 -2.59 0.47 -18.78
CA PRO A 145 -3.22 1.00 -20.00
C PRO A 145 -2.59 0.54 -21.31
N ASN A 146 -1.31 0.25 -21.32
CA ASN A 146 -0.57 -0.18 -22.51
C ASN A 146 -0.41 -1.70 -22.64
N PHE A 147 -0.94 -2.50 -21.72
CA PHE A 147 -0.72 -3.94 -21.69
C PHE A 147 -2.04 -4.73 -21.73
N TYR A 148 -2.06 -5.74 -22.60
CA TYR A 148 -3.16 -6.69 -22.70
C TYR A 148 -3.19 -7.68 -21.53
N SER A 149 -2.02 -8.11 -21.08
CA SER A 149 -1.87 -9.10 -20.02
C SER A 149 -0.68 -8.76 -19.13
N MET A 150 -0.95 -8.49 -17.88
CA MET A 150 0.08 -8.29 -16.86
C MET A 150 0.68 -9.63 -16.44
N THR A 151 1.98 -9.63 -16.11
CA THR A 151 2.69 -10.84 -15.65
C THR A 151 2.30 -11.21 -14.21
N VAL A 152 1.97 -10.23 -13.37
CA VAL A 152 1.39 -10.43 -12.04
C VAL A 152 0.03 -9.73 -12.02
N ALA A 153 -0.99 -10.40 -12.57
CA ALA A 153 -2.27 -9.77 -12.90
C ALA A 153 -3.27 -9.74 -11.75
N ASP A 154 -3.15 -10.64 -10.78
CA ASP A 154 -4.11 -10.79 -9.69
C ASP A 154 -3.47 -11.33 -8.40
N TRP A 155 -4.25 -11.26 -7.32
CA TRP A 155 -3.81 -11.72 -6.01
C TRP A 155 -3.43 -13.22 -5.98
N GLY A 156 -4.08 -14.06 -6.76
CA GLY A 156 -3.80 -15.50 -6.84
C GLY A 156 -2.43 -15.75 -7.47
N GLN A 157 -2.06 -15.00 -8.51
CA GLN A 157 -0.71 -15.06 -9.08
C GLN A 157 0.34 -14.53 -8.11
N SER A 158 0.08 -13.42 -7.44
CA SER A 158 0.98 -12.89 -6.40
C SER A 158 1.18 -13.91 -5.26
N LEU A 159 0.09 -14.51 -4.77
CA LEU A 159 0.12 -15.58 -3.77
C LEU A 159 0.91 -16.80 -4.25
N LEU A 160 0.77 -17.17 -5.53
CA LEU A 160 1.52 -18.28 -6.12
C LEU A 160 3.03 -18.00 -6.12
N TYR A 161 3.47 -16.78 -6.48
CA TYR A 161 4.86 -16.36 -6.34
C TYR A 161 5.31 -16.38 -4.87
N ALA A 162 4.53 -15.78 -3.98
CA ALA A 162 4.86 -15.70 -2.56
C ALA A 162 5.05 -17.10 -1.92
N ASN A 163 4.20 -18.06 -2.28
CA ASN A 163 4.31 -19.45 -1.81
C ASN A 163 5.53 -20.17 -2.38
N LYS A 164 5.87 -19.93 -3.65
CA LYS A 164 7.05 -20.53 -4.28
C LYS A 164 8.37 -19.95 -3.75
N LEU A 165 8.39 -18.68 -3.37
CA LEU A 165 9.57 -18.01 -2.81
C LEU A 165 9.85 -18.43 -1.37
N GLY A 166 8.82 -18.50 -0.51
CA GLY A 166 8.96 -18.94 0.87
C GLY A 166 8.39 -18.01 1.94
N PRO A 167 8.80 -18.17 3.20
CA PRO A 167 8.12 -17.53 4.35
C PRO A 167 8.30 -16.00 4.43
N LYS A 168 9.30 -15.42 3.78
CA LYS A 168 9.52 -13.96 3.77
C LYS A 168 8.75 -13.24 2.65
N ALA A 169 8.04 -13.96 1.78
CA ALA A 169 7.30 -13.38 0.65
C ALA A 169 5.80 -13.32 0.93
N PHE A 170 5.19 -12.18 0.61
CA PHE A 170 3.81 -11.85 0.89
C PHE A 170 3.16 -11.14 -0.30
N THR A 171 1.82 -11.15 -0.35
CA THR A 171 1.00 -10.45 -1.34
C THR A 171 0.58 -9.09 -0.78
N LEU A 172 0.88 -8.02 -1.49
CA LEU A 172 0.44 -6.67 -1.18
C LEU A 172 -0.87 -6.37 -1.91
N VAL A 173 -1.84 -5.84 -1.19
CA VAL A 173 -3.17 -5.49 -1.74
C VAL A 173 -3.25 -3.99 -1.95
N ASP A 174 -3.18 -3.56 -3.21
CA ASP A 174 -3.57 -2.21 -3.61
C ASP A 174 -5.07 -2.20 -3.93
N LEU A 175 -5.83 -1.27 -3.35
CA LEU A 175 -7.30 -1.26 -3.50
C LEU A 175 -7.74 -0.85 -4.91
N GLY A 176 -6.95 -0.06 -5.63
CA GLY A 176 -7.18 0.36 -7.01
C GLY A 176 -6.79 -0.69 -8.06
N HIS A 177 -5.95 -1.66 -7.69
CA HIS A 177 -5.40 -2.64 -8.62
C HIS A 177 -6.32 -3.83 -8.92
N HIS A 178 -7.62 -3.63 -8.85
CA HIS A 178 -8.62 -4.66 -9.08
C HIS A 178 -9.52 -4.33 -10.27
N LEU A 179 -10.03 -5.37 -10.91
CA LEU A 179 -11.13 -5.21 -11.85
C LEU A 179 -12.37 -4.67 -11.13
N PRO A 180 -13.24 -3.90 -11.81
CA PRO A 180 -14.48 -3.44 -11.23
C PRO A 180 -15.28 -4.59 -10.61
N ASN A 181 -15.84 -4.37 -9.42
CA ASN A 181 -16.62 -5.34 -8.66
C ASN A 181 -15.85 -6.55 -8.12
N ALA A 182 -14.52 -6.49 -8.00
CA ALA A 182 -13.77 -7.50 -7.27
C ALA A 182 -14.20 -7.52 -5.78
N ASN A 183 -14.33 -8.73 -5.23
CA ASN A 183 -14.61 -8.92 -3.81
C ASN A 183 -13.28 -8.85 -3.02
N ILE A 184 -12.83 -7.62 -2.73
CA ILE A 184 -11.52 -7.38 -2.10
C ILE A 184 -11.53 -7.88 -0.65
N GLU A 185 -12.63 -7.75 0.08
CA GLU A 185 -12.78 -8.26 1.43
C GLU A 185 -12.56 -9.79 1.49
N GLN A 186 -13.03 -10.56 0.50
CA GLN A 186 -12.76 -11.99 0.41
C GLN A 186 -11.27 -12.27 0.12
N ILE A 187 -10.63 -11.48 -0.73
CA ILE A 187 -9.19 -11.59 -1.00
C ILE A 187 -8.40 -11.39 0.30
N VAL A 188 -8.74 -10.37 1.06
CA VAL A 188 -8.10 -10.06 2.34
C VAL A 188 -8.29 -11.19 3.35
N ALA A 189 -9.51 -11.71 3.49
CA ALA A 189 -9.81 -12.84 4.37
C ALA A 189 -8.95 -14.07 4.04
N LEU A 190 -8.85 -14.42 2.74
CA LEU A 190 -8.06 -15.57 2.29
C LEU A 190 -6.55 -15.37 2.50
N LEU A 191 -6.03 -14.18 2.17
CA LEU A 191 -4.61 -13.87 2.39
C LEU A 191 -4.24 -13.86 3.88
N LEU A 192 -5.14 -13.40 4.76
CA LEU A 192 -4.97 -13.50 6.21
C LEU A 192 -4.97 -14.96 6.66
N MET A 193 -5.90 -15.78 6.19
CA MET A 193 -5.99 -17.20 6.51
C MET A 193 -4.70 -17.94 6.12
N GLU A 194 -4.18 -17.69 4.93
CA GLU A 194 -2.93 -18.26 4.42
C GLU A 194 -1.66 -17.69 5.10
N GLY A 195 -1.78 -16.60 5.88
CA GLY A 195 -0.64 -15.90 6.47
C GLY A 195 0.25 -15.24 5.44
N LYS A 196 -0.34 -14.76 4.35
CA LYS A 196 0.37 -14.19 3.20
C LYS A 196 -0.03 -12.75 2.86
N LEU A 197 -0.85 -12.11 3.69
CA LEU A 197 -1.13 -10.68 3.54
C LEU A 197 0.10 -9.87 3.95
N ALA A 198 0.62 -9.06 3.03
CA ALA A 198 1.72 -8.11 3.30
C ALA A 198 1.21 -6.83 3.99
N GLY A 199 0.04 -6.38 3.60
CA GLY A 199 -0.55 -5.10 3.95
C GLY A 199 -1.25 -4.49 2.74
N PHE A 200 -1.33 -3.18 2.73
CA PHE A 200 -2.12 -2.43 1.76
C PHE A 200 -1.37 -1.24 1.18
N HIS A 201 -1.71 -0.95 -0.09
CA HIS A 201 -1.74 0.39 -0.64
C HIS A 201 -3.20 0.86 -0.61
N PHE A 202 -3.52 1.77 0.31
CA PHE A 202 -4.85 2.33 0.45
C PHE A 202 -5.06 3.48 -0.53
N ASN A 203 -6.11 3.37 -1.31
CA ASN A 203 -6.67 4.38 -2.20
C ASN A 203 -8.16 4.09 -2.41
N ASP A 204 -8.77 4.65 -3.41
CA ASP A 204 -10.08 4.29 -3.92
C ASP A 204 -10.06 4.36 -5.45
N SER A 205 -10.96 3.65 -6.08
CA SER A 205 -11.06 3.66 -7.53
C SER A 205 -12.50 3.54 -7.99
N LYS A 206 -12.81 4.13 -9.13
CA LYS A 206 -14.11 4.03 -9.78
C LYS A 206 -14.05 3.15 -11.03
N TYR A 207 -13.02 3.33 -11.84
CA TYR A 207 -12.88 2.64 -13.12
C TYR A 207 -11.71 1.67 -13.16
N GLY A 208 -10.60 2.02 -12.57
CA GLY A 208 -9.37 1.24 -12.58
C GLY A 208 -8.43 1.78 -11.50
N ASP A 209 -7.19 1.99 -11.87
CA ASP A 209 -6.16 2.57 -11.02
C ASP A 209 -6.30 4.10 -10.96
N ASP A 210 -7.36 4.57 -10.36
CA ASP A 210 -7.70 5.99 -10.31
C ASP A 210 -6.97 6.71 -9.17
N ASP A 211 -6.41 5.98 -8.22
CA ASP A 211 -5.69 6.47 -7.04
C ASP A 211 -6.41 7.58 -6.28
N LEU A 212 -7.71 7.42 -6.10
CA LEU A 212 -8.55 8.42 -5.44
C LEU A 212 -8.35 8.40 -3.92
N THR A 213 -8.79 9.46 -3.26
CA THR A 213 -8.85 9.55 -1.80
C THR A 213 -9.54 8.33 -1.20
N VAL A 214 -8.94 7.70 -0.21
CA VAL A 214 -9.44 6.49 0.45
C VAL A 214 -10.89 6.66 0.88
N GLY A 215 -11.74 5.69 0.52
CA GLY A 215 -13.14 5.66 0.90
C GLY A 215 -14.02 6.76 0.28
N SER A 216 -13.53 7.47 -0.73
CA SER A 216 -14.28 8.56 -1.36
C SER A 216 -15.40 8.08 -2.31
N ILE A 217 -15.25 6.88 -2.86
CA ILE A 217 -16.20 6.28 -3.81
C ILE A 217 -16.86 5.03 -3.22
N LYS A 218 -16.07 4.17 -2.54
CA LYS A 218 -16.53 2.88 -2.02
C LYS A 218 -16.35 2.76 -0.50
N PRO A 219 -16.89 3.68 0.31
CA PRO A 219 -16.68 3.65 1.77
C PRO A 219 -17.22 2.38 2.43
N TYR A 220 -18.30 1.79 1.90
CA TYR A 220 -18.83 0.54 2.43
C TYR A 220 -17.91 -0.65 2.15
N GLN A 221 -17.29 -0.71 0.97
CA GLN A 221 -16.28 -1.73 0.67
C GLN A 221 -15.05 -1.60 1.58
N LEU A 222 -14.58 -0.38 1.82
CA LEU A 222 -13.50 -0.13 2.79
C LEU A 222 -13.86 -0.68 4.18
N PHE A 223 -15.08 -0.40 4.65
CA PHE A 223 -15.57 -0.97 5.92
C PHE A 223 -15.60 -2.51 5.91
N LEU A 224 -16.05 -3.15 4.82
CA LEU A 224 -16.07 -4.61 4.71
C LEU A 224 -14.66 -5.21 4.71
N ILE A 225 -13.69 -4.55 4.09
CA ILE A 225 -12.27 -4.93 4.16
C ILE A 225 -11.79 -4.87 5.61
N PHE A 226 -12.09 -3.81 6.34
CA PHE A 226 -11.75 -3.70 7.76
C PHE A 226 -12.51 -4.69 8.65
N ASN A 227 -13.72 -5.13 8.26
CA ASN A 227 -14.41 -6.22 8.92
C ASN A 227 -13.57 -7.50 8.92
N GLU A 228 -13.05 -7.89 7.74
CA GLU A 228 -12.21 -9.09 7.62
C GLU A 228 -10.85 -8.93 8.31
N LEU A 229 -10.27 -7.72 8.25
CA LEU A 229 -9.02 -7.42 8.94
C LEU A 229 -9.15 -7.57 10.46
N VAL A 230 -10.18 -6.97 11.06
CA VAL A 230 -10.40 -7.03 12.52
C VAL A 230 -10.64 -8.46 12.96
N GLU A 231 -11.49 -9.21 12.26
CA GLU A 231 -11.75 -10.61 12.57
C GLU A 231 -10.48 -11.48 12.44
N GLY A 232 -9.74 -11.31 11.36
CA GLY A 232 -8.50 -12.07 11.14
C GLY A 232 -7.38 -11.71 12.12
N MET A 233 -7.30 -10.45 12.55
CA MET A 233 -6.34 -10.00 13.56
C MET A 233 -6.71 -10.54 14.96
N ASP A 234 -8.01 -10.57 15.32
CA ASP A 234 -8.46 -11.16 16.58
C ASP A 234 -8.13 -12.66 16.65
N ALA A 235 -8.30 -13.38 15.55
CA ALA A 235 -7.97 -14.80 15.46
C ALA A 235 -6.47 -15.10 15.58
N ARG A 236 -5.59 -14.16 15.20
CA ARG A 236 -4.11 -14.31 15.21
C ARG A 236 -3.41 -13.54 16.32
N GLY A 237 -4.15 -12.72 17.06
CA GLY A 237 -3.63 -11.79 18.06
C GLY A 237 -3.29 -10.41 17.48
N LEU A 238 -3.47 -9.36 18.30
CA LEU A 238 -3.27 -7.96 17.91
C LEU A 238 -1.85 -7.63 17.43
N ASP A 239 -0.84 -8.43 17.80
CA ASP A 239 0.53 -8.24 17.36
C ASP A 239 0.70 -8.44 15.85
N HIS A 240 -0.21 -9.19 15.21
CA HIS A 240 -0.16 -9.38 13.75
C HIS A 240 -0.39 -8.09 12.96
N ALA A 241 -1.18 -7.15 13.49
CA ALA A 241 -1.39 -5.85 12.85
C ALA A 241 -0.09 -5.03 12.69
N LYS A 242 0.87 -5.22 13.60
CA LYS A 242 2.18 -4.55 13.54
C LYS A 242 3.07 -5.06 12.41
N ASP A 243 2.76 -6.24 11.89
CA ASP A 243 3.52 -6.88 10.83
C ASP A 243 3.02 -6.51 9.43
N LEU A 244 1.87 -5.83 9.32
CA LEU A 244 1.30 -5.39 8.06
C LEU A 244 1.85 -4.02 7.66
N GLY A 245 2.05 -3.83 6.35
CA GLY A 245 2.30 -2.52 5.76
C GLY A 245 0.99 -1.72 5.64
N TRP A 246 0.95 -0.53 6.23
CA TRP A 246 -0.20 0.38 6.17
C TRP A 246 0.20 1.61 5.37
N MET A 247 0.08 1.53 4.05
CA MET A 247 0.55 2.57 3.14
C MET A 247 -0.63 3.21 2.41
N ILE A 248 -0.55 4.49 2.12
CA ILE A 248 -1.47 5.19 1.24
C ILE A 248 -0.73 5.44 -0.06
N ASP A 249 -1.30 4.96 -1.16
CA ASP A 249 -0.84 5.20 -2.52
C ASP A 249 -1.98 5.87 -3.29
N ALA A 250 -2.00 7.19 -3.26
CA ALA A 250 -3.06 7.99 -3.83
C ALA A 250 -2.50 9.14 -4.67
N SER A 251 -3.16 9.42 -5.78
CA SER A 251 -2.85 10.54 -6.66
C SER A 251 -3.48 11.84 -6.15
N HIS A 252 -2.75 12.94 -6.27
CA HIS A 252 -3.16 14.26 -5.79
C HIS A 252 -3.30 15.30 -6.91
N ASN A 253 -3.67 14.86 -8.12
CA ASN A 253 -3.66 15.71 -9.33
C ASN A 253 -4.53 16.96 -9.23
N VAL A 254 -5.65 16.89 -8.50
CA VAL A 254 -6.63 18.00 -8.40
C VAL A 254 -6.88 18.47 -6.97
N LYS A 255 -6.15 17.93 -5.99
CA LYS A 255 -6.32 18.25 -4.58
C LYS A 255 -5.00 18.72 -3.96
N ASP A 256 -5.11 19.43 -2.83
CA ASP A 256 -3.95 19.62 -1.96
C ASP A 256 -3.51 18.27 -1.40
N PRO A 257 -2.27 17.82 -1.63
CA PRO A 257 -1.84 16.49 -1.23
C PRO A 257 -1.88 16.26 0.28
N LEU A 258 -1.62 17.28 1.10
CA LEU A 258 -1.66 17.13 2.56
C LEU A 258 -3.10 17.02 3.06
N GLU A 259 -4.02 17.83 2.53
CA GLU A 259 -5.44 17.72 2.88
C GLU A 259 -6.03 16.38 2.42
N ASP A 260 -5.64 15.88 1.25
CA ASP A 260 -6.10 14.61 0.72
C ASP A 260 -5.61 13.42 1.57
N LEU A 261 -4.34 13.46 2.00
CA LEU A 261 -3.80 12.46 2.93
C LEU A 261 -4.50 12.51 4.29
N LEU A 262 -4.81 13.70 4.82
CA LEU A 262 -5.60 13.82 6.06
C LEU A 262 -6.99 13.22 5.91
N GLN A 263 -7.67 13.43 4.77
CA GLN A 263 -8.96 12.81 4.47
C GLN A 263 -8.85 11.28 4.39
N SER A 264 -7.82 10.77 3.74
CA SER A 264 -7.58 9.34 3.59
C SER A 264 -7.37 8.66 4.93
N VAL A 265 -6.54 9.23 5.79
CA VAL A 265 -6.31 8.69 7.15
C VAL A 265 -7.61 8.71 7.97
N GLU A 266 -8.39 9.78 7.89
CA GLU A 266 -9.68 9.87 8.59
C GLU A 266 -10.64 8.75 8.15
N ALA A 267 -10.76 8.50 6.84
CA ALA A 267 -11.60 7.44 6.30
C ALA A 267 -11.15 6.05 6.78
N ILE A 268 -9.85 5.78 6.80
CA ILE A 268 -9.25 4.54 7.32
C ILE A 268 -9.62 4.35 8.80
N MET A 269 -9.42 5.38 9.62
CA MET A 269 -9.69 5.32 11.07
C MET A 269 -11.16 5.12 11.37
N ILE A 270 -12.07 5.76 10.60
CA ILE A 270 -13.51 5.56 10.73
C ILE A 270 -13.89 4.12 10.36
N ALA A 271 -13.45 3.62 9.22
CA ALA A 271 -13.76 2.25 8.77
C ALA A 271 -13.24 1.19 9.77
N TYR A 272 -12.02 1.36 10.28
CA TYR A 272 -11.46 0.51 11.31
C TYR A 272 -12.31 0.54 12.60
N THR A 273 -12.67 1.73 13.08
CA THR A 273 -13.47 1.89 14.30
C THR A 273 -14.88 1.31 14.12
N GLN A 274 -15.49 1.45 12.94
CA GLN A 274 -16.78 0.82 12.61
C GLN A 274 -16.67 -0.72 12.64
N ALA A 275 -15.58 -1.27 12.12
CA ALA A 275 -15.35 -2.73 12.17
C ALA A 275 -15.16 -3.25 13.60
N LEU A 276 -14.55 -2.47 14.49
CA LEU A 276 -14.44 -2.79 15.92
C LEU A 276 -15.79 -2.76 16.65
N LEU A 277 -16.78 -2.02 16.15
CA LEU A 277 -18.10 -1.93 16.74
C LEU A 277 -18.97 -3.19 16.50
N ILE A 278 -18.62 -4.02 15.53
CA ILE A 278 -19.40 -5.18 15.14
C ILE A 278 -19.52 -6.18 16.31
N ASP A 279 -20.76 -6.53 16.68
CA ASP A 279 -21.03 -7.61 17.60
C ASP A 279 -20.77 -8.97 16.92
N ARG A 280 -19.53 -9.44 17.05
CA ARG A 280 -19.04 -10.69 16.42
C ARG A 280 -19.85 -11.91 16.85
N GLN A 281 -20.32 -11.96 18.09
CA GLN A 281 -21.09 -13.10 18.57
C GLN A 281 -22.47 -13.16 17.88
N LYS A 282 -23.15 -12.03 17.73
CA LYS A 282 -24.42 -11.97 17.02
C LYS A 282 -24.24 -12.25 15.53
N LEU A 283 -23.19 -11.67 14.92
CA LEU A 283 -22.89 -11.90 13.51
C LEU A 283 -22.65 -13.39 13.25
N ASN A 284 -21.80 -14.05 14.02
CA ASN A 284 -21.53 -15.48 13.90
C ASN A 284 -22.79 -16.33 14.09
N THR A 285 -23.67 -15.96 15.03
CA THR A 285 -24.95 -16.66 15.25
C THR A 285 -25.86 -16.55 14.03
N ALA A 286 -25.99 -15.36 13.46
CA ALA A 286 -26.78 -15.12 12.25
C ALA A 286 -26.21 -15.89 11.04
N GLN A 287 -24.90 -15.86 10.85
CA GLN A 287 -24.21 -16.61 9.79
C GLN A 287 -24.42 -18.12 9.95
N PHE A 288 -24.27 -18.66 11.15
CA PHE A 288 -24.43 -20.10 11.42
C PHE A 288 -25.85 -20.57 11.15
N SER A 289 -26.87 -19.75 11.40
CA SER A 289 -28.26 -20.05 11.11
C SER A 289 -28.74 -19.69 9.72
N ASN A 290 -27.87 -19.17 8.86
CA ASN A 290 -28.20 -18.61 7.53
C ASN A 290 -29.26 -17.49 7.62
N ASP A 291 -29.30 -16.74 8.71
CA ASP A 291 -30.11 -15.52 8.81
C ASP A 291 -29.38 -14.35 8.15
N VAL A 292 -29.46 -14.32 6.82
CA VAL A 292 -28.74 -13.36 5.98
C VAL A 292 -29.21 -11.93 6.26
N VAL A 293 -30.48 -11.73 6.58
CA VAL A 293 -31.04 -10.41 6.89
C VAL A 293 -30.44 -9.88 8.19
N ALA A 294 -30.46 -10.67 9.26
CA ALA A 294 -29.87 -10.29 10.54
C ALA A 294 -28.37 -10.01 10.41
N ALA A 295 -27.63 -10.86 9.69
CA ALA A 295 -26.21 -10.65 9.44
C ALA A 295 -25.94 -9.32 8.70
N GLN A 296 -26.73 -9.02 7.67
CA GLN A 296 -26.63 -7.75 6.94
C GLN A 296 -26.97 -6.54 7.81
N GLU A 297 -28.02 -6.63 8.65
CA GLU A 297 -28.40 -5.55 9.55
C GLU A 297 -27.32 -5.24 10.58
N ILE A 298 -26.65 -6.25 11.13
CA ILE A 298 -25.53 -6.07 12.07
C ILE A 298 -24.40 -5.28 11.41
N LEU A 299 -23.98 -5.66 10.20
CA LEU A 299 -22.93 -4.94 9.46
C LEU A 299 -23.36 -3.52 9.10
N GLN A 300 -24.57 -3.34 8.59
CA GLN A 300 -25.06 -2.02 8.20
C GLN A 300 -25.29 -1.10 9.41
N HIS A 301 -25.66 -1.63 10.57
CA HIS A 301 -25.75 -0.86 11.80
C HIS A 301 -24.39 -0.30 12.20
N ALA A 302 -23.34 -1.13 12.18
CA ALA A 302 -21.98 -0.70 12.48
C ALA A 302 -21.50 0.37 11.49
N PHE A 303 -21.68 0.15 10.18
CA PHE A 303 -21.30 1.09 9.13
C PHE A 303 -22.00 2.45 9.22
N ARG A 304 -23.30 2.46 9.59
CA ARG A 304 -24.10 3.70 9.68
C ARG A 304 -23.91 4.45 11.00
N THR A 305 -23.23 3.85 11.97
CA THR A 305 -22.95 4.54 13.24
C THR A 305 -21.89 5.61 13.04
N ASP A 306 -22.20 6.83 13.43
CA ASP A 306 -21.24 7.94 13.38
C ASP A 306 -20.20 7.80 14.50
N LEU A 307 -19.01 7.37 14.13
CA LEU A 307 -17.88 7.18 15.05
C LEU A 307 -16.82 8.28 14.96
N ARG A 308 -17.07 9.35 14.18
CA ARG A 308 -16.17 10.51 14.10
C ARG A 308 -15.84 11.11 15.47
N PRO A 309 -16.78 11.24 16.43
CA PRO A 309 -16.45 11.74 17.76
C PRO A 309 -15.46 10.83 18.53
N ILE A 310 -15.58 9.50 18.36
CA ILE A 310 -14.67 8.54 19.02
C ILE A 310 -13.29 8.60 18.40
N VAL A 311 -13.20 8.67 17.08
CA VAL A 311 -11.93 8.82 16.36
C VAL A 311 -11.24 10.14 16.76
N ALA A 312 -11.99 11.23 16.82
CA ALA A 312 -11.48 12.52 17.25
C ALA A 312 -10.95 12.48 18.70
N GLU A 313 -11.68 11.87 19.62
CA GLU A 313 -11.26 11.72 21.03
C GLU A 313 -9.99 10.86 21.14
N ALA A 314 -9.92 9.75 20.40
CA ALA A 314 -8.71 8.91 20.38
C ALA A 314 -7.50 9.70 19.87
N ARG A 315 -7.69 10.49 18.84
CA ARG A 315 -6.65 11.36 18.25
C ARG A 315 -6.16 12.41 19.23
N ILE A 316 -7.08 13.09 19.94
CA ILE A 316 -6.73 14.08 20.98
C ILE A 316 -5.91 13.41 22.09
N ARG A 317 -6.33 12.26 22.57
CA ARG A 317 -5.59 11.49 23.61
C ARG A 317 -4.20 11.09 23.16
N ALA A 318 -4.01 10.86 21.86
CA ALA A 318 -2.72 10.59 21.27
C ALA A 318 -1.87 11.85 21.05
N GLY A 319 -2.42 13.06 21.26
CA GLY A 319 -1.74 14.33 21.06
C GLY A 319 -1.97 15.02 19.71
N GLY A 320 -2.91 14.53 18.92
CA GLY A 320 -3.28 15.11 17.62
C GLY A 320 -4.35 16.20 17.71
N ALA A 321 -4.75 16.74 16.57
CA ALA A 321 -5.76 17.77 16.45
C ALA A 321 -7.19 17.20 16.53
N LEU A 322 -8.13 17.96 17.08
CA LEU A 322 -9.55 17.60 17.10
C LEU A 322 -10.10 17.43 15.67
N ASP A 323 -9.80 18.37 14.81
CA ASP A 323 -10.10 18.38 13.38
C ASP A 323 -8.80 18.73 12.62
N PRO A 324 -8.09 17.71 12.09
CA PRO A 324 -6.82 17.92 11.39
C PRO A 324 -6.93 18.84 10.17
N ILE A 325 -7.99 18.70 9.37
CA ILE A 325 -8.21 19.50 8.16
C ILE A 325 -8.60 20.94 8.55
N GLY A 326 -9.52 21.09 9.50
CA GLY A 326 -9.88 22.40 10.04
C GLY A 326 -8.66 23.12 10.59
N TYR A 327 -7.86 22.43 11.42
CA TYR A 327 -6.62 22.98 11.96
C TYR A 327 -5.64 23.42 10.86
N PHE A 328 -5.43 22.56 9.84
CA PHE A 328 -4.57 22.86 8.70
C PHE A 328 -4.97 24.14 7.97
N ARG A 329 -6.28 24.32 7.73
CA ARG A 329 -6.84 25.49 7.02
C ARG A 329 -6.86 26.75 7.88
N GLU A 330 -7.34 26.68 9.11
CA GLU A 330 -7.45 27.81 10.03
C GLU A 330 -6.10 28.41 10.36
N ASN A 331 -5.07 27.56 10.53
CA ASN A 331 -3.70 28.00 10.79
C ASN A 331 -2.91 28.32 9.52
N LYS A 332 -3.55 28.29 8.35
CA LYS A 332 -2.92 28.63 7.05
C LYS A 332 -1.62 27.89 6.77
N LEU A 333 -1.55 26.59 7.15
CA LEU A 333 -0.32 25.82 7.08
C LEU A 333 0.19 25.70 5.64
N ARG A 334 -0.69 25.58 4.63
CA ARG A 334 -0.30 25.61 3.22
C ARG A 334 0.44 26.89 2.85
N GLN A 335 -0.07 28.05 3.28
CA GLN A 335 0.54 29.35 3.01
C GLN A 335 1.93 29.46 3.67
N THR A 336 2.05 28.95 4.88
CA THR A 336 3.34 28.87 5.58
C THR A 336 4.34 28.02 4.81
N LEU A 337 3.95 26.85 4.34
CA LEU A 337 4.79 25.98 3.52
C LEU A 337 5.23 26.66 2.21
N ILE A 338 4.30 27.33 1.53
CA ILE A 338 4.61 28.09 0.30
C ILE A 338 5.61 29.21 0.59
N THR A 339 5.44 29.92 1.70
CA THR A 339 6.37 31.00 2.09
C THR A 339 7.78 30.49 2.33
N VAL A 340 7.91 29.31 2.96
CA VAL A 340 9.21 28.71 3.29
C VAL A 340 9.87 28.05 2.08
N ARG A 341 9.11 27.36 1.25
CA ARG A 341 9.62 26.50 0.15
C ARG A 341 9.49 27.10 -1.23
N GLY A 342 8.67 28.14 -1.38
CA GLY A 342 8.29 28.71 -2.67
C GLY A 342 7.08 28.03 -3.29
N SER A 343 6.65 28.55 -4.45
CA SER A 343 5.45 28.10 -5.18
C SER A 343 5.78 27.63 -6.61
N LYS A 344 7.00 27.17 -6.86
CA LYS A 344 7.36 26.67 -8.19
C LYS A 344 6.68 25.34 -8.45
N ASN A 345 5.92 25.28 -9.52
CA ASN A 345 5.42 24.03 -10.05
C ASN A 345 6.57 23.28 -10.75
N ILE A 346 6.79 22.06 -10.35
CA ILE A 346 7.69 21.14 -11.05
C ILE A 346 6.78 20.19 -11.82
N ALA A 347 6.92 20.18 -13.16
CA ALA A 347 6.26 19.17 -13.97
C ALA A 347 6.82 17.79 -13.56
N THR A 348 5.97 16.90 -13.08
CA THR A 348 6.37 15.57 -12.61
C THR A 348 6.43 14.54 -13.74
N GLY A 349 5.99 14.89 -14.96
CA GLY A 349 6.07 14.01 -16.12
C GLY A 349 5.11 12.83 -16.11
N LEU A 350 4.03 12.92 -15.31
CA LEU A 350 2.92 11.96 -15.39
C LEU A 350 1.99 12.27 -16.56
#